data_0d9fc238ffcdaa04a07da14f71ea1aec
#
_entry.id   0d9fc238ffcdaa04a07da14f71ea1aec
#
_cell.length_a   1.000
_cell.length_b   1.000
_cell.length_c   1.000
_cell.angle_alpha   90.00
_cell.angle_beta   90.00
_cell.angle_gamma   90.00
#
_symmetry.space_group_name_H-M   'P 1'
#
loop_
_entity.id
_entity.type
_entity.pdbx_description
1 polymer ?
#
loop_
_entity_poly.entity_id
_entity_poly.type
_entity_poly.pdbx_seq_one_letter_code
_entity_poly.pdbx_strand_id
1 'polypeptide(L)'
;MTPAKAKKIRSAIGSAVAIVLVVIFIGLIFVNSGFMQTHATALTVGSHKDTPTEFNYFYHDSYYTISSQYSSSGLWTYLVDSTKPIETQDCSLSQDGENWKEYLTRTAGDTALQVYALYDAAQEAGFTLDDDAKNTIETTRTNLDTYA
;
A
#
# COMPACT_ATOMS: atom_id res chain seq x y z
N MET A 1 38.59 0.98 -42.13
CA MET A 1 37.24 1.50 -41.84
C MET A 1 37.20 2.97 -42.28
N THR A 2 36.31 3.36 -43.20
CA THR A 2 36.29 4.73 -43.70
C THR A 2 35.77 5.70 -42.61
N PRO A 3 36.30 6.94 -42.49
CA PRO A 3 35.91 7.89 -41.49
C PRO A 3 34.41 8.19 -41.42
N ALA A 4 33.73 8.09 -42.57
CA ALA A 4 32.28 8.28 -42.67
C ALA A 4 31.47 7.12 -42.00
N LYS A 5 31.94 5.86 -42.09
CA LYS A 5 31.33 4.72 -41.39
C LYS A 5 31.51 4.83 -39.87
N ALA A 6 32.67 5.24 -39.40
CA ALA A 6 32.94 5.45 -38.00
C ALA A 6 32.05 6.55 -37.38
N LYS A 7 31.79 7.64 -38.13
CA LYS A 7 30.90 8.72 -37.70
C LYS A 7 29.43 8.27 -37.61
N LYS A 8 28.93 7.49 -38.55
CA LYS A 8 27.57 6.90 -38.51
C LYS A 8 27.39 5.94 -37.32
N ILE A 9 28.37 5.07 -37.05
CA ILE A 9 28.30 4.12 -35.94
C ILE A 9 28.30 4.86 -34.60
N ARG A 10 29.15 5.87 -34.42
CA ARG A 10 29.18 6.69 -33.20
C ARG A 10 27.86 7.44 -32.99
N SER A 11 27.26 8.00 -34.05
CA SER A 11 25.95 8.65 -33.98
C SER A 11 24.84 7.66 -33.61
N ALA A 12 24.83 6.46 -34.20
CA ALA A 12 23.84 5.44 -33.87
C ALA A 12 23.95 4.94 -32.44
N ILE A 13 25.18 4.73 -31.94
CA ILE A 13 25.42 4.36 -30.53
C ILE A 13 24.97 5.49 -29.60
N GLY A 14 25.31 6.74 -29.92
CA GLY A 14 24.88 7.91 -29.14
C GLY A 14 23.36 8.04 -29.07
N SER A 15 22.65 7.83 -30.18
CA SER A 15 21.17 7.82 -30.21
C SER A 15 20.58 6.67 -29.39
N ALA A 16 21.15 5.47 -29.49
CA ALA A 16 20.67 4.34 -28.72
C ALA A 16 20.84 4.55 -27.20
N VAL A 17 22.00 5.07 -26.77
CA VAL A 17 22.24 5.42 -25.37
C VAL A 17 21.27 6.50 -24.89
N ALA A 18 21.02 7.53 -25.69
CA ALA A 18 20.07 8.60 -25.36
C ALA A 18 18.65 8.04 -25.16
N ILE A 19 18.19 7.15 -26.04
CA ILE A 19 16.87 6.51 -25.93
C ILE A 19 16.79 5.68 -24.66
N VAL A 20 17.80 4.89 -24.33
CA VAL A 20 17.83 4.09 -23.09
C VAL A 20 17.77 4.99 -21.84
N LEU A 21 18.52 6.08 -21.83
CA LEU A 21 18.47 7.04 -20.71
C LEU A 21 17.11 7.69 -20.56
N VAL A 22 16.45 8.06 -21.67
CA VAL A 22 15.08 8.61 -21.63
C VAL A 22 14.08 7.58 -21.08
N VAL A 23 14.16 6.32 -21.51
CA VAL A 23 13.29 5.26 -20.99
C VAL A 23 13.51 5.03 -19.49
N ILE A 24 14.77 5.00 -19.04
CA ILE A 24 15.09 4.89 -17.61
C ILE A 24 14.55 6.09 -16.85
N PHE A 25 14.71 7.31 -17.37
CA PHE A 25 14.24 8.53 -16.72
C PHE A 25 12.70 8.58 -16.61
N ILE A 26 11.99 8.18 -17.66
CA ILE A 26 10.53 8.02 -17.63
C ILE A 26 10.14 6.97 -16.59
N GLY A 27 10.80 5.82 -16.55
CA GLY A 27 10.58 4.79 -15.55
C GLY A 27 10.75 5.29 -14.12
N LEU A 28 11.82 6.06 -13.86
CA LEU A 28 12.08 6.67 -12.55
C LEU A 28 10.99 7.69 -12.16
N ILE A 29 10.52 8.51 -13.12
CA ILE A 29 9.40 9.43 -12.86
C ILE A 29 8.14 8.64 -12.49
N PHE A 30 7.79 7.58 -13.21
CA PHE A 30 6.62 6.74 -12.91
C PHE A 30 6.70 6.12 -11.52
N VAL A 31 7.85 5.54 -11.17
CA VAL A 31 8.05 4.93 -9.84
C VAL A 31 7.99 5.99 -8.72
N ASN A 32 8.54 7.18 -8.96
CA ASN A 32 8.62 8.23 -7.93
C ASN A 32 7.38 9.14 -7.87
N SER A 33 6.48 9.08 -8.86
CA SER A 33 5.29 9.94 -8.94
C SER A 33 4.11 9.45 -8.08
N GLY A 34 4.23 8.32 -7.38
CA GLY A 34 3.12 7.71 -6.66
C GLY A 34 2.03 7.12 -7.57
N PHE A 35 2.23 7.13 -8.90
CA PHE A 35 1.25 6.62 -9.85
C PHE A 35 0.87 5.16 -9.58
N MET A 36 1.85 4.30 -9.30
CA MET A 36 1.60 2.90 -8.95
C MET A 36 0.83 2.75 -7.63
N GLN A 37 1.05 3.65 -6.68
CA GLN A 37 0.39 3.64 -5.38
C GLN A 37 -1.11 3.97 -5.47
N THR A 38 -1.49 4.76 -6.46
CA THR A 38 -2.87 5.26 -6.63
C THR A 38 -3.64 4.56 -7.76
N HIS A 39 -2.98 3.79 -8.64
CA HIS A 39 -3.61 3.19 -9.82
C HIS A 39 -3.40 1.68 -9.95
N ALA A 40 -2.37 1.10 -9.33
CA ALA A 40 -2.23 -0.35 -9.29
C ALA A 40 -3.29 -0.97 -8.35
N THR A 41 -3.66 -2.21 -8.60
CA THR A 41 -4.53 -2.97 -7.69
C THR A 41 -3.64 -3.75 -6.72
N ALA A 42 -3.78 -3.50 -5.42
CA ALA A 42 -3.09 -4.23 -4.36
C ALA A 42 -3.92 -5.40 -3.84
N LEU A 43 -5.24 -5.23 -3.75
CA LEU A 43 -6.17 -6.25 -3.26
C LEU A 43 -7.42 -6.27 -4.13
N THR A 44 -8.01 -7.44 -4.32
CA THR A 44 -9.33 -7.62 -4.94
C THR A 44 -10.18 -8.51 -4.05
N VAL A 45 -11.34 -8.01 -3.65
CA VAL A 45 -12.33 -8.72 -2.85
C VAL A 45 -13.70 -8.61 -3.56
N GLY A 46 -14.15 -9.67 -4.21
CA GLY A 46 -15.37 -9.64 -5.00
C GLY A 46 -15.28 -8.60 -6.14
N SER A 47 -16.14 -7.58 -6.08
CA SER A 47 -16.14 -6.45 -7.02
C SER A 47 -15.25 -5.28 -6.58
N HIS A 48 -14.77 -5.27 -5.33
CA HIS A 48 -13.95 -4.21 -4.76
C HIS A 48 -12.49 -4.39 -5.14
N LYS A 49 -11.83 -3.28 -5.45
CA LYS A 49 -10.41 -3.26 -5.79
C LYS A 49 -9.75 -2.11 -5.05
N ASP A 50 -8.79 -2.46 -4.21
CA ASP A 50 -8.00 -1.49 -3.48
C ASP A 50 -6.70 -1.17 -4.22
N THR A 51 -6.36 0.09 -4.28
CA THR A 51 -5.01 0.54 -4.61
C THR A 51 -4.06 0.25 -3.44
N PRO A 52 -2.73 0.29 -3.65
CA PRO A 52 -1.79 0.20 -2.53
C PRO A 52 -2.03 1.25 -1.43
N THR A 53 -2.49 2.45 -1.79
CA THR A 53 -2.81 3.50 -0.82
C THR A 53 -4.02 3.13 0.04
N GLU A 54 -5.08 2.60 -0.56
CA GLU A 54 -6.28 2.15 0.17
C GLU A 54 -5.98 0.93 1.03
N PHE A 55 -5.26 -0.06 0.48
CA PHE A 55 -4.85 -1.23 1.24
C PHE A 55 -3.93 -0.88 2.42
N ASN A 56 -3.10 0.14 2.28
CA ASN A 56 -2.22 0.62 3.34
C ASN A 56 -3.01 1.14 4.57
N TYR A 57 -4.24 1.63 4.38
CA TYR A 57 -5.13 1.95 5.49
C TYR A 57 -5.40 0.71 6.35
N PHE A 58 -5.81 -0.40 5.73
CA PHE A 58 -6.06 -1.67 6.46
C PHE A 58 -4.79 -2.21 7.12
N TYR A 59 -3.64 -2.05 6.47
CA TYR A 59 -2.35 -2.44 7.04
C TYR A 59 -2.02 -1.64 8.31
N HIS A 60 -2.14 -0.32 8.25
CA HIS A 60 -1.89 0.54 9.41
C HIS A 60 -2.90 0.33 10.52
N ASP A 61 -4.16 0.14 10.20
CA ASP A 61 -5.21 -0.18 11.18
C ASP A 61 -4.91 -1.49 11.90
N SER A 62 -4.53 -2.53 11.17
CA SER A 62 -4.10 -3.81 11.74
C SER A 62 -2.87 -3.66 12.64
N TYR A 63 -1.87 -2.92 12.20
CA TYR A 63 -0.68 -2.63 12.99
C TYR A 63 -1.04 -1.87 14.29
N TYR A 64 -1.83 -0.82 14.17
CA TYR A 64 -2.25 -0.01 15.32
C TYR A 64 -3.07 -0.83 16.33
N THR A 65 -4.02 -1.60 15.85
CA THR A 65 -4.87 -2.44 16.70
C THR A 65 -4.04 -3.47 17.47
N ILE A 66 -3.18 -4.21 16.78
CA ILE A 66 -2.34 -5.23 17.42
C ILE A 66 -1.33 -4.57 18.36
N SER A 67 -0.62 -3.54 17.91
CA SER A 67 0.36 -2.86 18.76
C SER A 67 -0.28 -2.25 20.01
N SER A 68 -1.45 -1.64 19.90
CA SER A 68 -2.19 -1.07 21.05
C SER A 68 -2.63 -2.14 22.03
N GLN A 69 -3.15 -3.26 21.53
CA GLN A 69 -3.58 -4.39 22.36
C GLN A 69 -2.44 -4.90 23.26
N TYR A 70 -1.25 -5.06 22.70
CA TYR A 70 -0.09 -5.61 23.42
C TYR A 70 0.68 -4.52 24.17
N SER A 71 0.64 -3.26 23.75
CA SER A 71 1.27 -2.14 24.45
C SER A 71 0.63 -1.87 25.80
N SER A 72 -0.69 -2.04 25.92
CA SER A 72 -1.43 -1.83 27.18
C SER A 72 -0.95 -2.76 28.31
N SER A 73 -0.40 -3.93 27.95
CA SER A 73 0.18 -4.91 28.88
C SER A 73 1.72 -4.84 28.95
N GLY A 74 2.36 -3.93 28.21
CA GLY A 74 3.81 -3.82 28.09
C GLY A 74 4.47 -4.92 27.26
N LEU A 75 3.69 -5.78 26.61
CA LEU A 75 4.20 -6.94 25.88
C LEU A 75 4.72 -6.59 24.48
N TRP A 76 4.29 -5.47 23.89
CA TRP A 76 4.67 -5.11 22.52
C TRP A 76 6.20 -5.05 22.30
N THR A 77 6.92 -4.49 23.24
CA THR A 77 8.40 -4.38 23.17
C THR A 77 9.13 -5.71 23.28
N TYR A 78 8.46 -6.78 23.72
CA TYR A 78 8.99 -8.14 23.69
C TYR A 78 8.66 -8.87 22.40
N LEU A 79 7.60 -8.46 21.71
CA LEU A 79 7.15 -9.08 20.47
C LEU A 79 7.86 -8.49 19.26
N VAL A 80 8.16 -7.17 19.29
CA VAL A 80 8.76 -6.43 18.17
C VAL A 80 9.96 -5.63 18.64
N ASP A 81 11.10 -5.88 18.03
CA ASP A 81 12.33 -5.11 18.21
C ASP A 81 12.28 -3.87 17.30
N SER A 82 12.04 -2.69 17.88
CA SER A 82 11.94 -1.43 17.13
C SER A 82 13.24 -0.99 16.45
N THR A 83 14.35 -1.66 16.74
CA THR A 83 15.67 -1.37 16.11
C THR A 83 15.90 -2.14 14.81
N LYS A 84 15.00 -3.07 14.47
CA LYS A 84 15.10 -3.92 13.27
C LYS A 84 13.91 -3.70 12.33
N PRO A 85 14.10 -3.86 11.02
CA PRO A 85 13.00 -3.87 10.07
C PRO A 85 11.97 -4.95 10.41
N ILE A 86 10.69 -4.62 10.36
CA ILE A 86 9.60 -5.51 10.78
C ILE A 86 9.50 -6.78 9.93
N GLU A 87 9.88 -6.70 8.67
CA GLU A 87 9.93 -7.83 7.73
C GLU A 87 11.04 -8.84 8.01
N THR A 88 11.99 -8.51 8.89
CA THR A 88 13.10 -9.40 9.27
C THR A 88 12.85 -10.14 10.58
N GLN A 89 11.69 -9.93 11.20
CA GLN A 89 11.37 -10.48 12.51
C GLN A 89 10.24 -11.49 12.39
N ASP A 90 10.45 -12.68 12.96
CA ASP A 90 9.42 -13.70 13.05
C ASP A 90 8.25 -13.21 13.91
N CYS A 91 7.02 -13.45 13.46
CA CYS A 91 5.82 -13.10 14.20
C CYS A 91 5.45 -14.22 15.16
N SER A 92 5.65 -14.01 16.46
CA SER A 92 5.29 -15.00 17.49
C SER A 92 3.78 -15.19 17.65
N LEU A 93 2.95 -14.34 17.04
CA LEU A 93 1.50 -14.50 16.99
C LEU A 93 1.04 -15.36 15.80
N SER A 94 1.92 -15.59 14.81
CA SER A 94 1.63 -16.45 13.66
C SER A 94 1.82 -17.90 14.00
N GLN A 95 0.86 -18.74 13.59
CA GLN A 95 0.98 -20.20 13.66
C GLN A 95 1.61 -20.78 12.39
N ASP A 96 1.73 -19.98 11.33
CA ASP A 96 2.19 -20.38 9.99
C ASP A 96 3.66 -20.04 9.75
N GLY A 97 4.36 -19.50 10.77
CA GLY A 97 5.78 -19.13 10.67
C GLY A 97 6.04 -17.87 9.85
N GLU A 98 5.03 -17.01 9.73
CA GLU A 98 5.13 -15.73 9.03
C GLU A 98 6.04 -14.75 9.80
N ASN A 99 6.71 -13.85 9.07
CA ASN A 99 7.29 -12.65 9.67
C ASN A 99 6.18 -11.61 9.98
N TRP A 100 6.52 -10.57 10.74
CA TRP A 100 5.54 -9.56 11.13
C TRP A 100 4.88 -8.84 9.96
N LYS A 101 5.61 -8.57 8.88
CA LYS A 101 5.05 -7.92 7.69
C LYS A 101 4.02 -8.82 7.00
N GLU A 102 4.32 -10.11 6.84
CA GLU A 102 3.42 -11.09 6.24
C GLU A 102 2.15 -11.24 7.09
N TYR A 103 2.31 -11.41 8.39
CA TYR A 103 1.20 -11.51 9.35
C TYR A 103 0.28 -10.29 9.30
N LEU A 104 0.84 -9.07 9.33
CA LEU A 104 0.07 -7.83 9.25
C LEU A 104 -0.60 -7.66 7.88
N THR A 105 0.07 -8.04 6.80
CA THR A 105 -0.50 -7.99 5.44
C THR A 105 -1.70 -8.94 5.31
N ARG A 106 -1.60 -10.15 5.83
CA ARG A 106 -2.70 -11.11 5.86
C ARG A 106 -3.86 -10.60 6.72
N THR A 107 -3.58 -10.11 7.93
CA THR A 107 -4.59 -9.56 8.84
C THR A 107 -5.31 -8.36 8.21
N ALA A 108 -4.59 -7.50 7.50
CA ALA A 108 -5.16 -6.39 6.74
C ALA A 108 -6.10 -6.87 5.62
N GLY A 109 -5.70 -7.91 4.89
CA GLY A 109 -6.54 -8.56 3.87
C GLY A 109 -7.82 -9.16 4.45
N ASP A 110 -7.72 -9.85 5.59
CA ASP A 110 -8.87 -10.41 6.29
C ASP A 110 -9.83 -9.31 6.79
N THR A 111 -9.28 -8.18 7.28
CA THR A 111 -10.07 -7.02 7.70
C THR A 111 -10.79 -6.38 6.51
N ALA A 112 -10.10 -6.17 5.41
CA ALA A 112 -10.70 -5.64 4.18
C ALA A 112 -11.82 -6.55 3.67
N LEU A 113 -11.61 -7.87 3.66
CA LEU A 113 -12.63 -8.86 3.30
C LEU A 113 -13.90 -8.71 4.16
N GLN A 114 -13.75 -8.59 5.49
CA GLN A 114 -14.88 -8.42 6.39
C GLN A 114 -15.62 -7.09 6.16
N VAL A 115 -14.88 -6.00 5.97
CA VAL A 115 -15.47 -4.68 5.70
C VAL A 115 -16.27 -4.69 4.40
N TYR A 116 -15.74 -5.25 3.32
CA TYR A 116 -16.45 -5.30 2.04
C TYR A 116 -17.63 -6.27 2.06
N ALA A 117 -17.52 -7.42 2.73
CA ALA A 117 -18.64 -8.32 2.88
C ALA A 117 -19.80 -7.67 3.68
N LEU A 118 -19.47 -6.90 4.73
CA LEU A 118 -20.48 -6.15 5.50
C LEU A 118 -21.08 -5.02 4.67
N TYR A 119 -20.27 -4.31 3.90
CA TYR A 119 -20.72 -3.25 3.00
C TYR A 119 -21.71 -3.79 1.95
N ASP A 120 -21.37 -4.89 1.28
CA ASP A 120 -22.21 -5.52 0.27
C ASP A 120 -23.54 -6.00 0.89
N ALA A 121 -23.50 -6.64 2.05
CA ALA A 121 -24.70 -7.07 2.78
C ALA A 121 -25.58 -5.88 3.18
N ALA A 122 -25.00 -4.77 3.60
CA ALA A 122 -25.72 -3.54 3.92
C ALA A 122 -26.40 -2.93 2.68
N GLN A 123 -25.71 -2.93 1.53
CA GLN A 123 -26.27 -2.47 0.26
C GLN A 123 -27.44 -3.36 -0.19
N GLU A 124 -27.30 -4.68 -0.13
CA GLU A 124 -28.37 -5.62 -0.46
C GLU A 124 -29.59 -5.47 0.45
N ALA A 125 -29.37 -5.15 1.72
CA ALA A 125 -30.43 -4.87 2.69
C ALA A 125 -31.09 -3.49 2.50
N GLY A 126 -30.60 -2.68 1.56
CA GLY A 126 -31.10 -1.31 1.31
C GLY A 126 -30.74 -0.34 2.45
N PHE A 127 -29.68 -0.62 3.21
CA PHE A 127 -29.20 0.24 4.28
C PHE A 127 -28.73 1.58 3.70
N THR A 128 -29.15 2.67 4.34
CA THR A 128 -28.68 4.02 4.01
C THR A 128 -28.19 4.71 5.27
N LEU A 129 -27.07 5.42 5.16
CA LEU A 129 -26.58 6.26 6.25
C LEU A 129 -27.59 7.38 6.54
N ASP A 130 -27.86 7.60 7.82
CA ASP A 130 -28.60 8.79 8.26
C ASP A 130 -27.75 10.07 8.09
N ASP A 131 -28.38 11.22 8.29
CA ASP A 131 -27.72 12.50 8.06
C ASP A 131 -26.65 12.79 9.11
N ASP A 132 -26.77 12.29 10.33
CA ASP A 132 -25.78 12.44 11.39
C ASP A 132 -24.50 11.65 11.06
N ALA A 133 -24.64 10.42 10.56
CA ALA A 133 -23.51 9.63 10.11
C ALA A 133 -22.79 10.27 8.93
N LYS A 134 -23.53 10.79 7.93
CA LYS A 134 -22.96 11.52 6.78
C LYS A 134 -22.20 12.77 7.23
N ASN A 135 -22.76 13.56 8.13
CA ASN A 135 -22.13 14.76 8.68
C ASN A 135 -20.85 14.41 9.47
N THR A 136 -20.86 13.31 10.20
CA THR A 136 -19.68 12.83 10.94
C THR A 136 -18.54 12.46 9.98
N ILE A 137 -18.86 11.74 8.89
CA ILE A 137 -17.88 11.36 7.86
C ILE A 137 -17.30 12.61 7.20
N GLU A 138 -18.13 13.57 6.80
CA GLU A 138 -17.68 14.80 6.13
C GLU A 138 -16.82 15.67 7.06
N THR A 139 -17.19 15.77 8.34
CA THR A 139 -16.41 16.49 9.36
C THR A 139 -15.04 15.83 9.54
N THR A 140 -15.01 14.51 9.62
CA THR A 140 -13.75 13.75 9.76
C THR A 140 -12.86 13.97 8.54
N ARG A 141 -13.41 13.89 7.33
CA ARG A 141 -12.71 14.15 6.08
C ARG A 141 -12.11 15.55 6.04
N THR A 142 -12.90 16.57 6.37
CA THR A 142 -12.45 17.97 6.41
C THR A 142 -11.32 18.18 7.41
N ASN A 143 -11.40 17.52 8.57
CA ASN A 143 -10.35 17.59 9.58
C ASN A 143 -9.05 16.95 9.06
N LEU A 144 -9.11 15.79 8.40
CA LEU A 144 -7.94 15.13 7.82
C LEU A 144 -7.28 15.98 6.72
N ASP A 145 -8.08 16.60 5.84
CA ASP A 145 -7.59 17.50 4.79
C ASP A 145 -6.91 18.76 5.37
N THR A 146 -7.25 19.16 6.59
CA THR A 146 -6.64 20.31 7.27
C THR A 146 -5.27 19.98 7.87
N TYR A 147 -5.00 18.70 8.17
CA TYR A 147 -3.75 18.23 8.75
C TYR A 147 -2.79 17.61 7.72
N ALA A 148 -3.17 17.48 6.45
CA ALA A 148 -2.36 16.95 5.35
C ALA A 148 -1.55 18.05 4.67
#